data_d71a29cb5a1813cb57a62ebbbdacd34c
#
_entry.id   d71a29cb5a1813cb57a62ebbbdacd34c
#
_cell.length_a   1.000
_cell.length_b   1.000
_cell.length_c   1.000
_cell.angle_alpha   90.00
_cell.angle_beta   90.00
_cell.angle_gamma   90.00
#
_symmetry.space_group_name_H-M   'P 1'
#
loop_
_entity.id
_entity.type
_entity.pdbx_description
1 polymer ?
#
loop_
_entity_poly.entity_id
_entity_poly.type
_entity_poly.pdbx_seq_one_letter_code
_entity_poly.pdbx_strand_id
1 'polypeptide(L)'
;MPKVSLSDYRALAAFRYEIRKFLAFSEQAARDAGLEPQQHQVLLAVQGLPADVRPTIGAVAERLCVQHHTTVALVDKLEARGYIERERSQLDRREVLLRLTDTGMATLSTLSELHRRQLKSAGPQMVSALAAIVGVKPKRSSAAK
;
A
#
# COMPACT_ATOMS: atom_id res chain seq x y z
N MET A 1 22.67 -26.77 -12.81
CA MET A 1 21.86 -26.09 -11.77
C MET A 1 22.53 -24.76 -11.46
N PRO A 2 21.83 -23.64 -11.61
CA PRO A 2 22.38 -22.38 -11.14
C PRO A 2 22.57 -22.45 -9.62
N LYS A 3 23.77 -22.17 -9.19
CA LYS A 3 24.15 -22.20 -7.78
C LYS A 3 23.98 -20.80 -7.20
N VAL A 4 23.25 -20.68 -6.09
CA VAL A 4 23.06 -19.42 -5.38
C VAL A 4 24.39 -18.99 -4.76
N SER A 5 24.84 -17.79 -5.08
CA SER A 5 26.10 -17.22 -4.58
C SER A 5 25.88 -16.45 -3.28
N LEU A 6 26.97 -16.15 -2.57
CA LEU A 6 26.93 -15.28 -1.40
C LEU A 6 26.41 -13.88 -1.76
N SER A 7 26.74 -13.40 -2.95
CA SER A 7 26.24 -12.14 -3.50
C SER A 7 24.72 -12.14 -3.65
N ASP A 8 24.15 -13.25 -4.11
CA ASP A 8 22.70 -13.41 -4.24
C ASP A 8 22.00 -13.36 -2.87
N TYR A 9 22.56 -14.07 -1.89
CA TYR A 9 22.02 -14.01 -0.51
C TYR A 9 22.06 -12.61 0.08
N ARG A 10 23.15 -11.89 -0.14
CA ARG A 10 23.29 -10.50 0.32
C ARG A 10 22.27 -9.57 -0.34
N ALA A 11 22.03 -9.72 -1.62
CA ALA A 11 21.04 -8.93 -2.36
C ALA A 11 19.63 -9.20 -1.87
N LEU A 12 19.26 -10.46 -1.69
CA LEU A 12 17.94 -10.85 -1.16
C LEU A 12 17.73 -10.35 0.28
N ALA A 13 18.74 -10.48 1.12
CA ALA A 13 18.68 -10.02 2.52
C ALA A 13 18.55 -8.48 2.58
N ALA A 14 19.29 -7.77 1.76
CA ALA A 14 19.22 -6.30 1.68
C ALA A 14 17.84 -5.83 1.23
N PHE A 15 17.27 -6.46 0.22
CA PHE A 15 15.93 -6.12 -0.28
C PHE A 15 14.87 -6.33 0.80
N ARG A 16 14.89 -7.48 1.48
CA ARG A 16 13.95 -7.76 2.57
C ARG A 16 14.12 -6.81 3.75
N TYR A 17 15.35 -6.42 4.06
CA TYR A 17 15.63 -5.44 5.11
C TYR A 17 15.01 -4.08 4.79
N GLU A 18 15.16 -3.61 3.55
CA GLU A 18 14.55 -2.35 3.12
C GLU A 18 13.01 -2.40 3.17
N ILE A 19 12.40 -3.51 2.75
CA ILE A 19 10.95 -3.72 2.86
C ILE A 19 10.50 -3.65 4.32
N ARG A 20 11.20 -4.35 5.22
CA ARG A 20 10.83 -4.36 6.64
C ARG A 20 10.93 -2.98 7.28
N LYS A 21 11.96 -2.22 6.96
CA LYS A 21 12.08 -0.83 7.44
C LYS A 21 10.92 0.03 6.98
N PHE A 22 10.56 -0.07 5.70
CA PHE A 22 9.43 0.66 5.14
C PHE A 22 8.11 0.27 5.81
N LEU A 23 7.85 -1.03 5.97
CA LEU A 23 6.62 -1.50 6.61
C LEU A 23 6.56 -1.10 8.08
N ALA A 24 7.67 -1.14 8.81
CA ALA A 24 7.72 -0.66 10.21
C ALA A 24 7.37 0.83 10.30
N PHE A 25 7.91 1.64 9.42
CA PHE A 25 7.54 3.07 9.31
C PHE A 25 6.05 3.23 9.01
N SER A 26 5.56 2.52 8.02
CA SER A 26 4.16 2.60 7.56
C SER A 26 3.17 2.21 8.66
N GLU A 27 3.44 1.13 9.36
CA GLU A 27 2.61 0.64 10.46
C GLU A 27 2.56 1.64 11.62
N GLN A 28 3.70 2.20 11.99
CA GLN A 28 3.76 3.21 13.04
C GLN A 28 3.02 4.50 12.65
N ALA A 29 3.20 4.94 11.41
CA ALA A 29 2.49 6.11 10.90
C ALA A 29 0.96 5.92 10.94
N ALA A 30 0.48 4.73 10.56
CA ALA A 30 -0.94 4.40 10.64
C ALA A 30 -1.46 4.48 12.07
N ARG A 31 -0.75 3.88 13.03
CA ARG A 31 -1.12 3.90 14.45
C ARG A 31 -1.12 5.32 15.01
N ASP A 32 -0.15 6.13 14.66
CA ASP A 32 -0.06 7.55 15.08
C ASP A 32 -1.26 8.36 14.55
N ALA A 33 -1.81 7.96 13.41
CA ALA A 33 -3.02 8.55 12.82
C ALA A 33 -4.33 7.93 13.38
N GLY A 34 -4.25 7.01 14.32
CA GLY A 34 -5.41 6.36 14.95
C GLY A 34 -5.97 5.19 14.15
N LEU A 35 -5.22 4.65 13.19
CA LEU A 35 -5.63 3.50 12.37
C LEU A 35 -4.78 2.28 12.68
N GLU A 36 -5.40 1.10 12.57
CA GLU A 36 -4.64 -0.13 12.43
C GLU A 36 -3.97 -0.16 11.04
N PRO A 37 -2.78 -0.78 10.92
CA PRO A 37 -2.06 -0.83 9.64
C PRO A 37 -2.90 -1.33 8.47
N GLN A 38 -3.68 -2.39 8.67
CA GLN A 38 -4.54 -2.93 7.61
C GLN A 38 -5.69 -1.98 7.24
N GLN A 39 -6.20 -1.19 8.18
CA GLN A 39 -7.21 -0.17 7.90
C GLN A 39 -6.66 0.91 6.95
N HIS A 40 -5.44 1.37 7.20
CA HIS A 40 -4.76 2.30 6.30
C HIS A 40 -4.63 1.70 4.89
N GLN A 41 -4.26 0.43 4.79
CA GLN A 41 -4.12 -0.24 3.50
C GLN A 41 -5.46 -0.36 2.75
N VAL A 42 -6.57 -0.56 3.44
CA VAL A 42 -7.91 -0.53 2.83
C VAL A 42 -8.19 0.85 2.22
N LEU A 43 -7.96 1.93 2.96
CA LEU A 43 -8.18 3.29 2.44
C LEU A 43 -7.33 3.56 1.20
N LEU A 44 -6.07 3.18 1.24
CA LEU A 44 -5.16 3.35 0.11
C LEU A 44 -5.59 2.51 -1.10
N ALA A 45 -5.99 1.26 -0.89
CA ALA A 45 -6.45 0.40 -1.96
C ALA A 45 -7.71 0.94 -2.63
N VAL A 46 -8.70 1.37 -1.86
CA VAL A 46 -9.95 1.94 -2.40
C VAL A 46 -9.65 3.15 -3.27
N GLN A 47 -8.83 4.07 -2.79
CA GLN A 47 -8.52 5.31 -3.51
C GLN A 47 -7.56 5.11 -4.68
N GLY A 48 -6.68 4.13 -4.59
CA GLY A 48 -5.60 3.88 -5.55
C GLY A 48 -5.84 2.73 -6.53
N LEU A 49 -7.07 2.24 -6.68
CA LEU A 49 -7.37 1.24 -7.71
C LEU A 49 -7.13 1.81 -9.12
N PRO A 50 -6.74 0.97 -10.09
CA PRO A 50 -6.73 1.40 -11.49
C PRO A 50 -8.10 1.94 -11.93
N ALA A 51 -8.10 2.88 -12.86
CA ALA A 51 -9.31 3.58 -13.30
C ALA A 51 -10.41 2.64 -13.87
N ASP A 52 -10.01 1.49 -14.40
CA ASP A 52 -10.90 0.47 -14.96
C ASP A 52 -11.37 -0.58 -13.93
N VAL A 53 -10.90 -0.49 -12.69
CA VAL A 53 -11.26 -1.41 -11.60
C VAL A 53 -12.22 -0.72 -10.63
N ARG A 54 -13.37 -1.36 -10.42
CA ARG A 54 -14.41 -0.83 -9.53
C ARG A 54 -14.05 -1.13 -8.07
N PRO A 55 -14.29 -0.20 -7.14
CA PRO A 55 -13.90 -0.35 -5.73
C PRO A 55 -14.86 -1.24 -4.95
N THR A 56 -14.87 -2.52 -5.27
CA THR A 56 -15.64 -3.55 -4.56
C THR A 56 -14.81 -4.17 -3.44
N ILE A 57 -15.48 -4.88 -2.52
CA ILE A 57 -14.80 -5.68 -1.48
C ILE A 57 -13.82 -6.68 -2.14
N GLY A 58 -14.25 -7.35 -3.20
CA GLY A 58 -13.41 -8.32 -3.91
C GLY A 58 -12.15 -7.70 -4.50
N ALA A 59 -12.26 -6.53 -5.13
CA ALA A 59 -11.11 -5.82 -5.69
C ALA A 59 -10.11 -5.39 -4.60
N VAL A 60 -10.61 -4.90 -3.48
CA VAL A 60 -9.77 -4.49 -2.34
C VAL A 60 -9.09 -5.71 -1.69
N ALA A 61 -9.82 -6.80 -1.49
CA ALA A 61 -9.27 -8.05 -0.94
C ALA A 61 -8.11 -8.58 -1.81
N GLU A 62 -8.28 -8.57 -3.12
CA GLU A 62 -7.23 -8.96 -4.07
C GLU A 62 -5.98 -8.08 -3.93
N ARG A 63 -6.16 -6.76 -3.87
CA ARG A 63 -5.05 -5.80 -3.72
C ARG A 63 -4.30 -5.97 -2.41
N LEU A 64 -5.01 -6.31 -1.33
CA LEU A 64 -4.40 -6.52 -0.02
C LEU A 64 -3.84 -7.94 0.16
N CYS A 65 -4.10 -8.85 -0.78
CA CYS A 65 -3.73 -10.26 -0.67
C CYS A 65 -4.30 -10.89 0.60
N VAL A 66 -5.53 -10.53 0.96
CA VAL A 66 -6.24 -11.07 2.11
C VAL A 66 -7.56 -11.67 1.67
N GLN A 67 -8.18 -12.44 2.56
CA GLN A 67 -9.45 -13.09 2.26
C GLN A 67 -10.61 -12.08 2.26
N HIS A 68 -11.66 -12.42 1.53
CA HIS A 68 -12.86 -11.59 1.41
C HIS A 68 -13.45 -11.23 2.76
N HIS A 69 -13.65 -12.21 3.66
CA HIS A 69 -14.21 -11.96 4.99
C HIS A 69 -13.36 -11.05 5.87
N THR A 70 -12.03 -11.11 5.72
CA THR A 70 -11.11 -10.20 6.42
C THR A 70 -11.33 -8.78 5.95
N THR A 71 -11.48 -8.58 4.65
CA THR A 71 -11.74 -7.26 4.06
C THR A 71 -13.10 -6.71 4.51
N VAL A 72 -14.14 -7.54 4.54
CA VAL A 72 -15.46 -7.15 5.07
C VAL A 72 -15.34 -6.63 6.50
N ALA A 73 -14.63 -7.35 7.37
CA ALA A 73 -14.44 -6.94 8.77
C ALA A 73 -13.70 -5.61 8.89
N LEU A 74 -12.66 -5.39 8.06
CA LEU A 74 -11.92 -4.12 8.03
C LEU A 74 -12.81 -2.96 7.56
N VAL A 75 -13.60 -3.18 6.52
CA VAL A 75 -14.52 -2.16 5.98
C VAL A 75 -15.62 -1.85 6.99
N ASP A 76 -16.19 -2.85 7.67
CA ASP A 76 -17.20 -2.65 8.72
C ASP A 76 -16.67 -1.70 9.80
N LYS A 77 -15.46 -1.92 10.28
CA LYS A 77 -14.83 -1.07 11.30
C LYS A 77 -14.58 0.34 10.79
N LEU A 78 -14.11 0.48 9.55
CA LEU A 78 -13.85 1.78 8.93
C LEU A 78 -15.16 2.55 8.68
N GLU A 79 -16.21 1.88 8.26
CA GLU A 79 -17.53 2.48 8.09
C GLU A 79 -18.10 2.97 9.42
N ALA A 80 -18.00 2.14 10.46
CA ALA A 80 -18.46 2.51 11.82
C ALA A 80 -17.72 3.74 12.37
N ARG A 81 -16.46 3.94 12.00
CA ARG A 81 -15.64 5.08 12.40
C ARG A 81 -15.77 6.28 11.46
N GLY A 82 -16.55 6.18 10.40
CA GLY A 82 -16.78 7.29 9.47
C GLY A 82 -15.67 7.53 8.45
N TYR A 83 -14.83 6.55 8.14
CA TYR A 83 -13.78 6.67 7.13
C TYR A 83 -14.18 6.21 5.74
N ILE A 84 -15.12 5.28 5.66
CA ILE A 84 -15.63 4.68 4.42
C ILE A 84 -17.14 4.68 4.42
N GLU A 85 -17.71 4.78 3.23
CA GLU A 85 -19.13 4.57 2.93
C GLU A 85 -19.31 3.46 1.91
N ARG A 86 -20.39 2.70 2.05
CA ARG A 86 -20.86 1.76 1.04
C ARG A 86 -21.94 2.42 0.20
N GLU A 87 -21.82 2.32 -1.11
CA GLU A 87 -22.81 2.79 -2.07
C GLU A 87 -23.22 1.65 -3.00
N ARG A 88 -24.52 1.54 -3.27
CA ARG A 88 -24.97 0.62 -4.31
C ARG A 88 -24.64 1.18 -5.68
N SER A 89 -24.11 0.33 -6.56
CA SER A 89 -23.86 0.72 -7.94
C SER A 89 -25.19 1.05 -8.64
N GLN A 90 -25.21 2.15 -9.40
CA GLN A 90 -26.37 2.49 -10.25
C GLN A 90 -26.47 1.60 -11.47
N LEU A 91 -25.35 1.00 -11.90
CA LEU A 91 -25.29 0.11 -13.06
C LEU A 91 -25.69 -1.33 -12.72
N ASP A 92 -25.38 -1.80 -11.51
CA ASP A 92 -25.73 -3.12 -11.01
C ASP A 92 -26.08 -3.03 -9.52
N ARG A 93 -27.36 -3.19 -9.18
CA ARG A 93 -27.85 -3.10 -7.80
C ARG A 93 -27.32 -4.19 -6.87
N ARG A 94 -26.72 -5.26 -7.42
CA ARG A 94 -26.07 -6.33 -6.66
C ARG A 94 -24.69 -5.94 -6.17
N GLU A 95 -24.10 -4.92 -6.80
CA GLU A 95 -22.73 -4.50 -6.55
C GLU A 95 -22.72 -3.33 -5.56
N VAL A 96 -21.91 -3.50 -4.52
CA VAL A 96 -21.64 -2.46 -3.51
C VAL A 96 -20.27 -1.88 -3.78
N LEU A 97 -20.22 -0.57 -3.93
CA LEU A 97 -18.99 0.18 -4.13
C LEU A 97 -18.55 0.85 -2.84
N LEU A 98 -17.25 0.88 -2.62
CA LEU A 98 -16.63 1.53 -1.48
C LEU A 98 -16.15 2.93 -1.88
N ARG A 99 -16.36 3.89 -0.99
CA ARG A 99 -15.90 5.26 -1.16
C ARG A 99 -15.36 5.81 0.15
N LEU A 100 -14.28 6.55 0.09
CA LEU A 100 -13.79 7.27 1.26
C LEU A 100 -14.70 8.46 1.55
N THR A 101 -14.96 8.70 2.84
CA THR A 101 -15.57 9.94 3.31
C THR A 101 -14.56 11.07 3.28
N ASP A 102 -15.00 12.31 3.51
CA ASP A 102 -14.08 13.45 3.66
C ASP A 102 -13.06 13.21 4.77
N THR A 103 -13.49 12.62 5.88
CA THR A 103 -12.58 12.21 6.98
C THR A 103 -11.58 11.17 6.52
N GLY A 104 -12.03 10.15 5.79
CA GLY A 104 -11.17 9.11 5.22
C GLY A 104 -10.15 9.69 4.26
N MET A 105 -10.57 10.60 3.36
CA MET A 105 -9.68 11.28 2.43
C MET A 105 -8.64 12.15 3.13
N ALA A 106 -9.04 12.92 4.13
CA ALA A 106 -8.12 13.77 4.88
C ALA A 106 -7.04 12.94 5.61
N THR A 107 -7.45 11.87 6.26
CA THR A 107 -6.52 10.96 6.95
C THR A 107 -5.57 10.27 5.95
N LEU A 108 -6.10 9.75 4.86
CA LEU A 108 -5.29 9.12 3.82
C LEU A 108 -4.30 10.10 3.19
N SER A 109 -4.73 11.34 2.91
CA SER A 109 -3.87 12.37 2.35
C SER A 109 -2.67 12.68 3.24
N THR A 110 -2.90 12.83 4.54
CA THR A 110 -1.82 13.07 5.52
C THR A 110 -0.84 11.89 5.57
N LEU A 111 -1.34 10.67 5.64
CA LEU A 111 -0.50 9.47 5.63
C LEU A 111 0.27 9.32 4.32
N SER A 112 -0.37 9.59 3.19
CA SER A 112 0.26 9.48 1.88
C SER A 112 1.40 10.47 1.70
N GLU A 113 1.27 11.69 2.21
CA GLU A 113 2.33 12.67 2.18
C GLU A 113 3.54 12.23 3.02
N LEU A 114 3.30 11.69 4.22
CA LEU A 114 4.36 11.10 5.05
C LEU A 114 5.10 9.97 4.33
N HIS A 115 4.36 9.08 3.67
CA HIS A 115 4.93 7.96 2.92
C HIS A 115 5.73 8.44 1.71
N ARG A 116 5.24 9.44 0.99
CA ARG A 116 5.99 10.04 -0.13
C ARG A 116 7.32 10.61 0.32
N ARG A 117 7.35 11.33 1.42
CA ARG A 117 8.61 11.88 2.00
C ARG A 117 9.55 10.76 2.39
N GLN A 118 9.05 9.74 3.09
CA GLN A 118 9.85 8.59 3.50
C GLN A 118 10.45 7.87 2.30
N LEU A 119 9.66 7.64 1.25
CA LEU A 119 10.13 6.96 0.03
C LEU A 119 11.10 7.81 -0.78
N LYS A 120 10.99 9.13 -0.78
CA LYS A 120 12.00 10.00 -1.39
C LYS A 120 13.36 9.86 -0.70
N SER A 121 13.37 9.68 0.62
CA SER A 121 14.59 9.51 1.41
C SER A 121 15.13 8.07 1.35
N ALA A 122 14.28 7.07 1.62
CA ALA A 122 14.68 5.66 1.70
C ALA A 122 14.56 4.90 0.37
N GLY A 123 13.85 5.46 -0.60
CA GLY A 123 13.59 4.82 -1.88
C GLY A 123 14.85 4.44 -2.68
N PRO A 124 15.88 5.28 -2.74
CA PRO A 124 17.13 4.93 -3.45
C PRO A 124 17.77 3.64 -2.97
N GLN A 125 17.76 3.35 -1.67
CA GLN A 125 18.27 2.09 -1.12
C GLN A 125 17.40 0.89 -1.52
N MET A 126 16.08 1.06 -1.53
CA MET A 126 15.14 0.02 -1.98
C MET A 126 15.36 -0.29 -3.47
N VAL A 127 15.50 0.75 -4.29
CA VAL A 127 15.77 0.62 -5.72
C VAL A 127 17.09 -0.10 -5.95
N SER A 128 18.15 0.29 -5.26
CA SER A 128 19.48 -0.35 -5.37
C SER A 128 19.43 -1.82 -4.99
N ALA A 129 18.76 -2.15 -3.89
CA ALA A 129 18.63 -3.54 -3.42
C ALA A 129 17.86 -4.40 -4.44
N LEU A 130 16.78 -3.89 -4.99
CA LEU A 130 16.00 -4.59 -6.01
C LEU A 130 16.79 -4.71 -7.32
N ALA A 131 17.47 -3.66 -7.76
CA ALA A 131 18.27 -3.64 -8.97
C ALA A 131 19.38 -4.71 -8.94
N ALA A 132 19.99 -4.93 -7.78
CA ALA A 132 21.01 -5.97 -7.58
C ALA A 132 20.45 -7.38 -7.82
N ILE A 133 19.18 -7.63 -7.47
CA ILE A 133 18.52 -8.92 -7.67
C ILE A 133 18.18 -9.14 -9.16
N VAL A 134 17.61 -8.12 -9.82
CA VAL A 134 17.14 -8.23 -11.21
C VAL A 134 18.25 -7.99 -12.24
N GLY A 135 19.45 -7.59 -11.81
CA GLY A 135 20.58 -7.36 -12.70
C GLY A 135 20.50 -6.09 -13.54
N VAL A 136 19.67 -5.13 -13.13
CA VAL A 136 19.49 -3.83 -13.80
C VAL A 136 20.21 -2.75 -13.01
N LYS A 137 21.00 -1.89 -13.69
CA LYS A 137 21.57 -0.71 -13.04
C LYS A 137 20.47 0.34 -12.85
N PRO A 138 20.26 0.86 -11.62
CA PRO A 138 19.31 1.93 -11.41
C PRO A 138 19.76 3.15 -12.24
N LYS A 139 18.79 3.83 -12.89
CA LYS A 139 19.10 5.10 -13.56
C LYS A 139 19.58 6.09 -12.50
N ARG A 140 20.75 6.72 -12.74
CA ARG A 140 21.18 7.83 -11.91
C ARG A 140 20.13 8.92 -12.02
N SER A 141 19.56 9.32 -10.88
CA SER A 141 18.81 10.56 -10.81
C SER A 141 19.76 11.66 -11.25
N SER A 142 19.44 12.32 -12.37
CA SER A 142 20.13 13.57 -12.69
C SER A 142 19.75 14.55 -11.57
N ALA A 143 20.73 14.87 -10.71
CA ALA A 143 20.55 15.95 -9.78
C ALA A 143 20.21 17.20 -10.62
N ALA A 144 18.98 17.67 -10.51
CA ALA A 144 18.62 18.97 -11.06
C ALA A 144 19.53 20.00 -10.38
N LYS A 145 20.38 20.67 -11.18
CA LYS A 145 21.13 21.83 -10.75
C LYS A 145 20.18 22.97 -10.45
#